data_903aa7c3ef0513431966e6768b327eb9
#
_entry.id   903aa7c3ef0513431966e6768b327eb9
#
_cell.length_a   1.000
_cell.length_b   1.000
_cell.length_c   1.000
_cell.angle_alpha   90.00
_cell.angle_beta   90.00
_cell.angle_gamma   90.00
#
_symmetry.space_group_name_H-M   'P 1'
#
loop_
_entity.id
_entity.type
_entity.pdbx_description
1 polymer ?
#
loop_
_entity_poly.entity_id
_entity_poly.type
_entity_poly.pdbx_seq_one_letter_code
_entity_poly.pdbx_strand_id
1 'polypeptide(L)'
;STEVFNMGNGMEMHIERRKTCDQGTVPKHFHPAAGTLVYVLEGLSQSKSSGEWKTYKDNEYWFERSDWVHGGESDAPELEDSCSDLLVIRVSESGKEHTIFID
;
A
#
# COMPACT_ATOMS: atom_id res chain seq x y z
N SER A 1 -3.41 4.01 -13.37
CA SER A 1 -4.84 3.80 -13.59
C SER A 1 -5.49 3.25 -12.33
N THR A 2 -6.73 3.60 -12.11
CA THR A 2 -7.51 3.16 -10.95
C THR A 2 -8.86 2.68 -11.41
N GLU A 3 -9.30 1.54 -10.90
CA GLU A 3 -10.64 1.01 -11.14
C GLU A 3 -11.32 0.74 -9.80
N VAL A 4 -12.65 0.91 -9.77
CA VAL A 4 -13.47 0.66 -8.58
C VAL A 4 -14.59 -0.30 -8.97
N PHE A 5 -14.71 -1.38 -8.21
CA PHE A 5 -15.76 -2.37 -8.42
C PHE A 5 -16.69 -2.40 -7.21
N ASN A 6 -17.99 -2.35 -7.48
CA ASN A 6 -19.00 -2.54 -6.42
C ASN A 6 -19.10 -4.04 -6.12
N MET A 7 -18.79 -4.41 -4.88
CA MET A 7 -18.78 -5.82 -4.48
C MET A 7 -20.14 -6.28 -3.94
N GLY A 8 -21.10 -5.37 -3.79
CA GLY A 8 -22.34 -5.64 -3.10
C GLY A 8 -22.21 -5.43 -1.59
N ASN A 9 -23.35 -5.38 -0.89
CA ASN A 9 -23.41 -5.22 0.57
C ASN A 9 -22.65 -4.00 1.11
N GLY A 10 -22.59 -2.92 0.34
CA GLY A 10 -21.91 -1.70 0.75
C GLY A 10 -20.39 -1.78 0.73
N MET A 11 -19.82 -2.76 0.05
CA MET A 11 -18.38 -2.94 -0.08
C MET A 11 -17.91 -2.62 -1.50
N GLU A 12 -16.68 -2.15 -1.60
CA GLU A 12 -16.06 -1.87 -2.90
C GLU A 12 -14.59 -2.31 -2.91
N MET A 13 -14.12 -2.65 -4.11
CA MET A 13 -12.74 -3.01 -4.35
C MET A 13 -12.10 -1.96 -5.26
N HIS A 14 -10.99 -1.41 -4.81
CA HIS A 14 -10.18 -0.47 -5.58
C HIS A 14 -8.95 -1.19 -6.08
N ILE A 15 -8.68 -1.06 -7.37
CA ILE A 15 -7.47 -1.60 -7.98
C ILE A 15 -6.71 -0.44 -8.61
N GLU A 16 -5.47 -0.25 -8.17
CA GLU A 16 -4.60 0.80 -8.66
C GLU A 16 -3.27 0.19 -9.11
N ARG A 17 -2.86 0.53 -10.32
CA ARG A 17 -1.50 0.24 -10.78
C ARG A 17 -0.65 1.49 -10.58
N ARG A 18 0.43 1.35 -9.84
CA ARG A 18 1.30 2.45 -9.47
C ARG A 18 2.73 2.17 -9.87
N LYS A 19 3.28 3.02 -10.75
CA LYS A 19 4.71 3.02 -11.07
C LYS A 19 5.38 4.13 -10.30
N THR A 20 6.44 3.83 -9.60
CA THR A 20 7.18 4.83 -8.85
C THR A 20 8.66 4.50 -8.84
N CYS A 21 9.49 5.53 -9.00
CA CYS A 21 10.94 5.45 -8.78
C CYS A 21 11.36 6.25 -7.55
N ASP A 22 10.39 6.76 -6.79
CA ASP A 22 10.64 7.54 -5.60
C ASP A 22 10.17 6.73 -4.38
N GLN A 23 11.12 6.35 -3.54
CA GLN A 23 10.86 5.73 -2.25
C GLN A 23 10.75 6.80 -1.15
N GLY A 24 10.44 8.03 -1.54
CA GLY A 24 10.37 9.17 -0.65
C GLY A 24 9.46 8.95 0.55
N THR A 25 9.64 9.76 1.57
CA THR A 25 8.91 9.67 2.81
C THR A 25 7.42 9.97 2.57
N VAL A 26 6.58 9.00 2.84
CA VAL A 26 5.13 9.20 2.84
C VAL A 26 4.74 9.70 4.23
N PRO A 27 3.88 10.73 4.35
CA PRO A 27 3.40 11.17 5.66
C PRO A 27 2.74 10.02 6.42
N LYS A 28 2.85 10.04 7.73
CA LYS A 28 2.26 9.03 8.61
C LYS A 28 0.75 8.98 8.43
N HIS A 29 0.21 7.79 8.20
CA HIS A 29 -1.20 7.62 7.89
C HIS A 29 -1.65 6.18 8.17
N PHE A 30 -2.97 5.96 8.08
CA PHE A 30 -3.56 4.62 8.07
C PHE A 30 -4.77 4.60 7.13
N HIS A 31 -5.25 3.41 6.81
CA HIS A 31 -6.37 3.20 5.88
C HIS A 31 -7.58 2.63 6.61
N PRO A 32 -8.43 3.46 7.22
CA PRO A 32 -9.56 2.98 8.01
C PRO A 32 -10.55 2.19 7.15
N ALA A 33 -11.11 1.14 7.73
CA ALA A 33 -12.13 0.31 7.09
C ALA A 33 -11.69 -0.31 5.75
N ALA A 34 -10.39 -0.44 5.53
CA ALA A 34 -9.84 -0.96 4.29
C ALA A 34 -8.73 -1.97 4.56
N GLY A 35 -8.82 -3.12 3.95
CA GLY A 35 -7.69 -4.05 3.86
C GLY A 35 -7.00 -3.86 2.52
N THR A 36 -5.67 -3.82 2.50
CA THR A 36 -4.89 -3.52 1.30
C THR A 36 -3.85 -4.60 1.03
N LEU A 37 -3.89 -5.14 -0.17
CA LEU A 37 -2.84 -6.02 -0.69
C LEU A 37 -1.99 -5.21 -1.66
N VAL A 38 -0.67 -5.24 -1.48
CA VAL A 38 0.28 -4.63 -2.41
C VAL A 38 1.10 -5.74 -3.05
N TYR A 39 1.00 -5.86 -4.36
CA TYR A 39 1.68 -6.88 -5.14
C TYR A 39 2.74 -6.22 -6.01
N VAL A 40 3.98 -6.71 -5.95
CA VAL A 40 5.07 -6.18 -6.76
C VAL A 40 5.04 -6.87 -8.12
N LEU A 41 4.68 -6.11 -9.16
CA LEU A 41 4.69 -6.61 -10.54
C LEU A 41 6.12 -6.66 -11.06
N GLU A 42 6.90 -5.62 -10.79
CA GLU A 42 8.29 -5.51 -11.23
C GLU A 42 9.07 -4.57 -10.32
N GLY A 43 10.33 -4.88 -10.08
CA GLY A 43 11.24 -4.03 -9.33
C GLY A 43 11.37 -4.41 -7.88
N LEU A 44 11.72 -3.42 -7.06
CA LEU A 44 11.90 -3.60 -5.61
C LEU A 44 11.04 -2.61 -4.86
N SER A 45 10.44 -3.08 -3.78
CA SER A 45 9.75 -2.22 -2.83
C SER A 45 9.98 -2.75 -1.42
N GLN A 46 9.57 -2.00 -0.41
CA GLN A 46 9.78 -2.43 0.97
C GLN A 46 8.59 -2.03 1.84
N SER A 47 8.37 -2.79 2.88
CA SER A 47 7.31 -2.52 3.84
C SER A 47 7.68 -3.07 5.20
N LYS A 48 7.15 -2.43 6.25
CA LYS A 48 7.28 -2.87 7.64
C LYS A 48 5.99 -3.54 8.15
N SER A 49 5.09 -3.91 7.25
CA SER A 49 3.78 -4.47 7.60
C SER A 49 3.85 -5.77 8.40
N SER A 50 4.94 -6.51 8.26
CA SER A 50 5.17 -7.75 9.02
C SER A 50 5.79 -7.52 10.42
N GLY A 51 6.04 -6.27 10.79
CA GLY A 51 6.72 -5.90 12.04
C GLY A 51 8.18 -5.55 11.86
N GLU A 52 8.79 -5.97 10.79
CA GLU A 52 10.18 -5.68 10.43
C GLU A 52 10.25 -5.20 8.99
N TRP A 53 11.26 -4.39 8.67
CA TRP A 53 11.49 -3.99 7.29
C TRP A 53 11.82 -5.22 6.45
N LYS A 54 11.09 -5.37 5.36
CA LYS A 54 11.29 -6.46 4.41
C LYS A 54 11.24 -5.90 3.00
N THR A 55 12.16 -6.38 2.16
CA THR A 55 12.19 -6.04 0.74
C THR A 55 11.40 -7.07 -0.06
N TYR A 56 10.59 -6.59 -0.96
CA TYR A 56 9.75 -7.39 -1.85
C TYR A 56 10.17 -7.14 -3.28
N LYS A 57 10.28 -8.22 -4.04
CA LYS A 57 10.69 -8.20 -5.46
C LYS A 57 9.57 -8.75 -6.33
N ASP A 58 9.84 -8.90 -7.62
CA ASP A 58 8.87 -9.39 -8.61
C ASP A 58 8.06 -10.57 -8.09
N ASN A 59 6.74 -10.47 -8.18
CA ASN A 59 5.77 -11.49 -7.77
C ASN A 59 5.70 -11.74 -6.27
N GLU A 60 6.28 -10.87 -5.46
CA GLU A 60 6.09 -10.88 -4.01
C GLU A 60 5.05 -9.84 -3.61
N TYR A 61 4.49 -9.99 -2.42
CA TYR A 61 3.41 -9.13 -1.97
C TYR A 61 3.39 -9.02 -0.45
N TRP A 62 2.69 -7.98 0.05
CA TRP A 62 2.40 -7.84 1.48
C TRP A 62 0.97 -7.36 1.67
N PHE A 63 0.47 -7.55 2.89
CA PHE A 63 -0.86 -7.12 3.26
C PHE A 63 -0.78 -6.04 4.35
N GLU A 64 -1.64 -5.03 4.22
CA GLU A 64 -1.75 -3.93 5.19
C GLU A 64 -3.13 -3.97 5.84
N ARG A 65 -3.16 -4.17 7.16
CA ARG A 65 -4.40 -4.13 7.91
C ARG A 65 -4.92 -2.69 8.00
N SER A 66 -6.23 -2.55 8.18
CA SER A 66 -6.89 -1.25 8.23
C SER A 66 -6.42 -0.36 9.38
N ASP A 67 -5.98 -0.94 10.47
CA ASP A 67 -5.52 -0.21 11.67
C ASP A 67 -4.01 0.03 11.70
N TRP A 68 -3.29 -0.39 10.68
CA TRP A 68 -1.84 -0.25 10.65
C TRP A 68 -1.44 1.17 10.25
N VAL A 69 -0.81 1.87 11.20
CA VAL A 69 -0.27 3.20 10.98
C VAL A 69 1.13 3.08 10.38
N HIS A 70 1.36 3.72 9.25
CA HIS A 70 2.62 3.64 8.53
C HIS A 70 2.94 4.96 7.83
N GLY A 71 4.15 5.05 7.27
CA GLY A 71 4.66 6.30 6.73
C GLY A 71 5.39 7.11 7.81
N GLY A 72 6.17 8.08 7.39
CA GLY A 72 6.95 8.92 8.31
C GLY A 72 8.09 8.20 9.01
N GLU A 73 8.38 6.96 8.66
CA GLU A 73 9.51 6.21 9.23
C GLU A 73 10.83 6.78 8.72
N SER A 74 11.79 6.92 9.64
CA SER A 74 13.13 7.39 9.30
C SER A 74 14.16 6.26 9.26
N ASP A 75 13.75 5.05 9.60
CA ASP A 75 14.61 3.87 9.70
C ASP A 75 14.54 2.93 8.51
N ALA A 76 13.85 3.34 7.44
CA ALA A 76 13.72 2.51 6.25
C ALA A 76 15.08 2.28 5.59
N PRO A 77 15.44 1.03 5.27
CA PRO A 77 16.69 0.75 4.56
C PRO A 77 16.71 1.38 3.17
N GLU A 78 17.88 1.75 2.70
CA GLU A 78 18.05 2.20 1.32
C GLU A 78 17.96 1.00 0.37
N LEU A 79 17.26 1.20 -0.75
CA LEU A 79 17.19 0.22 -1.82
C LEU A 79 18.14 0.64 -2.95
N GLU A 80 18.85 -0.32 -3.53
CA GLU A 80 19.74 -0.08 -4.68
C GLU A 80 18.95 0.41 -5.89
N ASP A 81 17.77 -0.18 -6.11
CA ASP A 81 16.85 0.23 -7.17
C ASP A 81 15.53 0.59 -6.51
N SER A 82 15.17 1.86 -6.61
CA SER A 82 13.94 2.36 -6.01
C SER A 82 12.74 2.33 -6.95
N CYS A 83 12.94 1.89 -8.20
CA CYS A 83 11.84 1.81 -9.18
C CYS A 83 11.04 0.54 -8.96
N SER A 84 9.73 0.68 -8.94
CA SER A 84 8.83 -0.45 -8.83
C SER A 84 7.51 -0.20 -9.57
N ASP A 85 6.89 -1.29 -10.01
CA ASP A 85 5.56 -1.29 -10.60
C ASP A 85 4.70 -2.14 -9.66
N LEU A 86 3.71 -1.51 -9.03
CA LEU A 86 2.91 -2.12 -7.99
C LEU A 86 1.46 -2.25 -8.42
N LEU A 87 0.83 -3.34 -8.01
CA LEU A 87 -0.61 -3.50 -8.07
C LEU A 87 -1.15 -3.39 -6.64
N VAL A 88 -1.95 -2.37 -6.39
CA VAL A 88 -2.53 -2.11 -5.08
C VAL A 88 -4.01 -2.45 -5.14
N ILE A 89 -4.43 -3.40 -4.31
CA ILE A 89 -5.82 -3.85 -4.23
C ILE A 89 -6.33 -3.53 -2.83
N ARG A 90 -7.38 -2.69 -2.76
CA ARG A 90 -7.95 -2.24 -1.50
C ARG A 90 -9.43 -2.57 -1.43
N VAL A 91 -9.84 -3.26 -0.38
CA VAL A 91 -11.25 -3.58 -0.11
C VAL A 91 -11.71 -2.72 1.05
N SER A 92 -12.78 -1.96 0.84
CA SER A 92 -13.28 -1.03 1.85
C SER A 92 -14.79 -0.90 1.78
N GLU A 93 -15.36 -0.27 2.82
CA GLU A 93 -16.77 0.13 2.78
C GLU A 93 -16.95 1.30 1.81
N SER A 94 -18.02 1.27 1.03
CA SER A 94 -18.37 2.35 0.10
C SER A 94 -18.61 3.65 0.86
N GLY A 95 -18.07 4.76 0.33
CA GLY A 95 -18.26 6.09 0.91
C GLY A 95 -17.36 6.40 2.10
N LYS A 96 -16.45 5.53 2.48
CA LYS A 96 -15.49 5.79 3.55
C LYS A 96 -14.19 6.36 2.98
N GLU A 97 -13.51 7.19 3.78
CA GLU A 97 -12.17 7.63 3.44
C GLU A 97 -11.19 6.48 3.52
N HIS A 98 -10.30 6.38 2.54
CA HIS A 98 -9.35 5.29 2.47
C HIS A 98 -8.02 5.61 3.16
N THR A 99 -7.74 6.88 3.40
CA THR A 99 -6.48 7.32 3.99
C THR A 99 -6.73 8.45 4.97
N ILE A 100 -6.25 8.30 6.19
CA ILE A 100 -6.28 9.35 7.21
C ILE A 100 -4.84 9.64 7.62
N PHE A 101 -4.42 10.89 7.48
CA PHE A 101 -3.09 11.33 7.86
C PHE A 101 -3.08 11.72 9.33
N ILE A 102 -1.98 11.40 10.00
CA ILE A 102 -1.77 11.66 11.42
C ILE A 102 -0.65 12.69 11.56
N ASP A 103 -0.91 13.72 12.36
CA ASP A 103 0.09 14.75 12.65
C ASP A 103 1.17 14.24 13.61
#